data_f741fb2f0d697fb5c4531dbe8d9eec59
#
_entry.id   f741fb2f0d697fb5c4531dbe8d9eec59
#
_cell.length_a   1.000
_cell.length_b   1.000
_cell.length_c   1.000
_cell.angle_alpha   90.00
_cell.angle_beta   90.00
_cell.angle_gamma   90.00
#
_symmetry.space_group_name_H-M   'P 1'
#
loop_
_entity.id
_entity.type
_entity.pdbx_description
1 polymer ?
#
loop_
_entity_poly.entity_id
_entity_poly.type
_entity_poly.pdbx_seq_one_letter_code
_entity_poly.pdbx_strand_id
1 'polypeptide(L)'
;MNLRKSILMLAGCAALALPVAVQKTKSKEPPAAPASAPQLLPWSQQIAVREKWLVKRHAMLLDMMRRNHIDVWIVVNEEFHNDPLTEYVAPPRVYTGGRDIFVFVDTGAAGLKKIAITGYSEENLQRFFESTDDPGKHPAAEQLRALWDTYHPAHIGLGIDGRRGVTRSLTKSTYDYLAEKMGPDAAKNFVPAQDLIGEYLATRIPEEFDTYNQEVILTDLITRRALSNEVITPGKTTVGDVRLWLYDEMWRNRVDTWFQPDLRVQRKGMPAESSRGFLAVAKEATVIQSGDLVHLDFGISYMGMSTDWQKMAYVLLPGEKAVPPGLQKAMDNTNALQDALMLRAARPGRTGGEVYDLTMAEMKEKGIAAMIYSHPIGNQGHGLGASIDFRASEIVNPTHEAVGPSSQERLRLGSYQSIELNTKTAIPEWGGQEIYVMAEDDAYLTDDGYKFFQPRQTAFYLIRSK
;
A
#
# COMPACT_ATOMS: atom_id res chain seq x y z
N MET A 1 -34.71 74.68 -43.52
CA MET A 1 -33.42 75.24 -43.24
C MET A 1 -32.49 74.10 -42.96
N ASN A 2 -31.43 74.05 -43.64
CA ASN A 2 -30.62 72.97 -44.16
C ASN A 2 -30.17 71.87 -43.17
N LEU A 3 -30.55 70.58 -43.46
CA LEU A 3 -29.93 69.34 -42.97
C LEU A 3 -28.61 69.13 -43.75
N ARG A 4 -27.50 68.92 -43.08
CA ARG A 4 -26.31 68.29 -43.63
C ARG A 4 -26.23 66.85 -43.22
N LYS A 5 -26.29 65.95 -44.20
CA LYS A 5 -26.01 64.52 -44.06
C LYS A 5 -24.50 64.29 -43.98
N SER A 6 -24.03 63.59 -42.94
CA SER A 6 -22.67 63.06 -42.88
C SER A 6 -22.72 61.55 -43.15
N ILE A 7 -22.00 61.12 -44.17
CA ILE A 7 -21.82 59.74 -44.60
C ILE A 7 -20.62 59.20 -43.83
N LEU A 8 -20.83 58.13 -43.01
CA LEU A 8 -19.76 57.42 -42.40
C LEU A 8 -19.35 56.22 -43.29
N MET A 9 -18.11 56.25 -43.80
CA MET A 9 -17.52 55.09 -44.48
C MET A 9 -17.05 54.06 -43.43
N LEU A 10 -17.61 52.85 -43.44
CA LEU A 10 -17.05 51.69 -42.79
C LEU A 10 -15.99 51.05 -43.69
N ALA A 11 -14.73 51.08 -43.25
CA ALA A 11 -13.66 50.26 -43.80
C ALA A 11 -13.69 48.87 -43.23
N GLY A 12 -14.08 47.89 -44.01
CA GLY A 12 -14.05 46.49 -43.64
C GLY A 12 -12.60 45.93 -43.70
N CYS A 13 -12.03 45.58 -42.56
CA CYS A 13 -10.83 44.73 -42.49
C CYS A 13 -11.23 43.26 -42.64
N ALA A 14 -10.99 42.69 -43.81
CA ALA A 14 -11.08 41.22 -43.98
C ALA A 14 -9.83 40.59 -43.39
N ALA A 15 -9.97 39.95 -42.25
CA ALA A 15 -8.93 39.10 -41.68
C ALA A 15 -8.91 37.74 -42.42
N LEU A 16 -7.89 37.51 -43.19
CA LEU A 16 -7.58 36.22 -43.80
C LEU A 16 -7.12 35.28 -42.70
N ALA A 17 -8.02 34.39 -42.26
CA ALA A 17 -7.67 33.24 -41.40
C ALA A 17 -6.97 32.18 -42.27
N LEU A 18 -5.65 32.07 -42.14
CA LEU A 18 -4.90 30.93 -42.67
C LEU A 18 -5.27 29.66 -41.83
N PRO A 19 -5.58 28.53 -42.46
CA PRO A 19 -5.80 27.31 -41.74
C PRO A 19 -4.48 26.86 -41.11
N VAL A 20 -4.42 26.85 -39.76
CA VAL A 20 -3.36 26.16 -39.03
C VAL A 20 -3.56 24.67 -39.26
N ALA A 21 -2.73 24.10 -40.13
CA ALA A 21 -2.64 22.64 -40.26
C ALA A 21 -2.16 22.06 -38.94
N VAL A 22 -3.07 21.53 -38.15
CA VAL A 22 -2.74 20.71 -37.01
C VAL A 22 -2.08 19.42 -37.56
N GLN A 23 -0.77 19.43 -37.57
CA GLN A 23 0.02 18.23 -37.82
C GLN A 23 -0.34 17.23 -36.71
N LYS A 24 -1.16 16.24 -37.06
CA LYS A 24 -1.36 15.04 -36.20
C LYS A 24 0.00 14.36 -36.06
N THR A 25 0.74 14.72 -35.01
CA THR A 25 1.85 13.89 -34.52
C THR A 25 1.22 12.57 -34.16
N LYS A 26 1.49 11.51 -34.93
CA LYS A 26 1.20 10.14 -34.52
C LYS A 26 1.88 9.95 -33.15
N SER A 27 1.08 9.81 -32.09
CA SER A 27 1.59 9.35 -30.81
C SER A 27 2.29 8.01 -31.07
N LYS A 28 3.60 7.94 -30.77
CA LYS A 28 4.26 6.64 -30.78
C LYS A 28 3.48 5.75 -29.82
N GLU A 29 3.02 4.61 -30.29
CA GLU A 29 2.42 3.59 -29.41
C GLU A 29 3.45 3.24 -28.34
N PRO A 30 3.02 3.13 -27.08
CA PRO A 30 3.92 2.72 -26.02
C PRO A 30 4.49 1.33 -26.37
N PRO A 31 5.76 1.04 -26.02
CA PRO A 31 6.32 -0.27 -26.24
C PRO A 31 5.43 -1.34 -25.61
N ALA A 32 5.23 -2.46 -26.30
CA ALA A 32 4.45 -3.57 -25.80
C ALA A 32 5.03 -4.06 -24.46
N ALA A 33 4.15 -4.42 -23.54
CA ALA A 33 4.59 -5.02 -22.29
C ALA A 33 5.45 -6.28 -22.60
N PRO A 34 6.50 -6.57 -21.80
CA PRO A 34 7.29 -7.77 -21.99
C PRO A 34 6.39 -9.01 -22.00
N ALA A 35 6.68 -9.97 -22.87
CA ALA A 35 5.87 -11.19 -23.02
C ALA A 35 5.75 -12.03 -21.72
N SER A 36 6.59 -11.77 -20.73
CA SER A 36 6.59 -12.40 -19.41
C SER A 36 5.80 -11.64 -18.35
N ALA A 37 5.23 -10.48 -18.67
CA ALA A 37 4.41 -9.75 -17.71
C ALA A 37 3.12 -10.52 -17.42
N PRO A 38 2.71 -10.64 -16.14
CA PRO A 38 1.45 -11.25 -15.79
C PRO A 38 0.29 -10.50 -16.43
N GLN A 39 -0.68 -11.24 -16.96
CA GLN A 39 -1.92 -10.65 -17.44
C GLN A 39 -2.86 -10.43 -16.26
N LEU A 40 -3.03 -9.18 -15.87
CA LEU A 40 -3.97 -8.81 -14.83
C LEU A 40 -5.41 -8.99 -15.33
N LEU A 41 -6.30 -9.37 -14.42
CA LEU A 41 -7.68 -9.67 -14.73
C LEU A 41 -8.45 -8.40 -15.17
N PRO A 42 -9.35 -8.51 -16.17
CA PRO A 42 -10.29 -7.44 -16.47
C PRO A 42 -11.31 -7.27 -15.33
N TRP A 43 -11.95 -6.09 -15.22
CA TRP A 43 -12.88 -5.75 -14.15
C TRP A 43 -13.93 -6.82 -13.84
N SER A 44 -14.56 -7.39 -14.85
CA SER A 44 -15.59 -8.43 -14.67
C SER A 44 -15.05 -9.68 -13.96
N GLN A 45 -13.80 -10.06 -14.21
CA GLN A 45 -13.16 -11.19 -13.54
C GLN A 45 -12.66 -10.81 -12.14
N GLN A 46 -12.14 -9.58 -11.95
CA GLN A 46 -11.77 -9.08 -10.63
C GLN A 46 -12.96 -9.09 -9.68
N ILE A 47 -14.12 -8.60 -10.12
CA ILE A 47 -15.36 -8.62 -9.32
C ILE A 47 -15.68 -10.06 -8.89
N ALA A 48 -15.68 -11.00 -9.82
CA ALA A 48 -16.01 -12.40 -9.52
C ALA A 48 -15.02 -13.06 -8.53
N VAL A 49 -13.72 -12.71 -8.61
CA VAL A 49 -12.70 -13.21 -7.68
C VAL A 49 -12.89 -12.58 -6.29
N ARG A 50 -13.06 -11.26 -6.22
CA ARG A 50 -13.23 -10.53 -4.96
C ARG A 50 -14.52 -10.93 -4.23
N GLU A 51 -15.59 -11.21 -4.94
CA GLU A 51 -16.82 -11.75 -4.35
C GLU A 51 -16.60 -13.14 -3.70
N LYS A 52 -15.78 -14.00 -4.31
CA LYS A 52 -15.38 -15.29 -3.70
C LYS A 52 -14.54 -15.08 -2.43
N TRP A 53 -13.60 -14.12 -2.45
CA TRP A 53 -12.83 -13.75 -1.26
C TRP A 53 -13.74 -13.24 -0.14
N LEU A 54 -14.72 -12.40 -0.48
CA LEU A 54 -15.68 -11.84 0.47
C LEU A 54 -16.45 -12.95 1.20
N VAL A 55 -16.90 -13.99 0.50
CA VAL A 55 -17.57 -15.15 1.13
C VAL A 55 -16.67 -15.79 2.18
N LYS A 56 -15.38 -15.99 1.87
CA LYS A 56 -14.40 -16.57 2.80
C LYS A 56 -14.13 -15.68 4.00
N ARG A 57 -13.98 -14.37 3.77
CA ARG A 57 -13.78 -13.38 4.84
C ARG A 57 -14.98 -13.30 5.76
N HIS A 58 -16.21 -13.28 5.22
CA HIS A 58 -17.42 -13.30 6.03
C HIS A 58 -17.57 -14.58 6.87
N ALA A 59 -17.10 -15.73 6.36
CA ALA A 59 -17.16 -16.98 7.09
C ALA A 59 -16.27 -16.98 8.38
N MET A 60 -15.20 -16.17 8.39
CA MET A 60 -14.30 -16.03 9.55
C MET A 60 -14.75 -14.94 10.53
N LEU A 61 -15.62 -14.03 10.10
CA LEU A 61 -15.87 -12.77 10.80
C LEU A 61 -16.54 -12.97 12.17
N LEU A 62 -17.48 -13.90 12.28
CA LEU A 62 -18.18 -14.15 13.55
C LEU A 62 -17.22 -14.54 14.69
N ASP A 63 -16.27 -15.41 14.41
CA ASP A 63 -15.29 -15.85 15.41
C ASP A 63 -14.34 -14.69 15.77
N MET A 64 -14.01 -13.82 14.81
CA MET A 64 -13.21 -12.62 15.07
C MET A 64 -13.99 -11.61 15.93
N MET A 65 -15.26 -11.37 15.65
CA MET A 65 -16.12 -10.50 16.46
C MET A 65 -16.19 -10.98 17.91
N ARG A 66 -16.40 -12.29 18.12
CA ARG A 66 -16.47 -12.91 19.46
C ARG A 66 -15.17 -12.78 20.23
N ARG A 67 -14.02 -13.03 19.58
CA ARG A 67 -12.69 -12.87 20.21
C ARG A 67 -12.40 -11.45 20.62
N ASN A 68 -12.94 -10.48 19.86
CA ASN A 68 -12.74 -9.05 20.10
C ASN A 68 -13.90 -8.43 20.91
N HIS A 69 -14.82 -9.24 21.43
CA HIS A 69 -15.95 -8.81 22.25
C HIS A 69 -16.85 -7.77 21.55
N ILE A 70 -17.09 -7.92 20.26
CA ILE A 70 -17.97 -7.05 19.45
C ILE A 70 -19.25 -7.83 19.11
N ASP A 71 -20.39 -7.36 19.61
CA ASP A 71 -21.70 -7.96 19.34
C ASP A 71 -22.27 -7.50 17.99
N VAL A 72 -22.05 -6.22 17.68
CA VAL A 72 -22.44 -5.60 16.41
C VAL A 72 -21.26 -4.80 15.87
N TRP A 73 -20.89 -5.03 14.62
CA TRP A 73 -19.88 -4.22 13.92
C TRP A 73 -20.54 -3.42 12.81
N ILE A 74 -20.32 -2.11 12.77
CA ILE A 74 -20.88 -1.21 11.77
C ILE A 74 -19.75 -0.55 11.00
N VAL A 75 -19.79 -0.68 9.66
CA VAL A 75 -18.88 -0.01 8.71
C VAL A 75 -19.75 0.88 7.82
N VAL A 76 -19.38 2.15 7.69
CA VAL A 76 -20.15 3.13 6.91
C VAL A 76 -19.29 3.72 5.82
N ASN A 77 -19.71 3.54 4.57
CA ASN A 77 -19.17 4.27 3.44
C ASN A 77 -20.02 5.51 3.17
N GLU A 78 -19.40 6.66 3.00
CA GLU A 78 -20.11 7.92 2.68
C GLU A 78 -19.75 8.37 1.26
N GLU A 79 -20.69 9.04 0.62
CA GLU A 79 -20.41 9.72 -0.65
C GLU A 79 -19.27 10.74 -0.46
N PHE A 80 -18.29 10.73 -1.34
CA PHE A 80 -17.04 11.54 -1.28
C PHE A 80 -16.12 11.26 -0.08
N HIS A 81 -16.47 10.29 0.78
CA HIS A 81 -15.61 9.85 1.89
C HIS A 81 -15.61 8.32 1.98
N ASN A 82 -14.88 7.69 1.07
CA ASN A 82 -14.80 6.24 1.02
C ASN A 82 -14.12 5.68 2.27
N ASP A 83 -14.84 4.85 3.01
CA ASP A 83 -14.25 4.08 4.10
C ASP A 83 -13.38 2.95 3.52
N PRO A 84 -12.09 2.88 3.86
CA PRO A 84 -11.19 1.87 3.32
C PRO A 84 -11.56 0.44 3.68
N LEU A 85 -12.36 0.22 4.74
CA LEU A 85 -12.87 -1.11 5.10
C LEU A 85 -13.90 -1.64 4.11
N THR A 86 -14.65 -0.74 3.45
CA THR A 86 -15.71 -1.13 2.51
C THR A 86 -15.18 -2.06 1.43
N GLU A 87 -13.95 -1.84 0.98
CA GLU A 87 -13.31 -2.69 -0.03
C GLU A 87 -13.18 -4.16 0.39
N TYR A 88 -13.12 -4.42 1.69
CA TYR A 88 -12.89 -5.77 2.26
C TYR A 88 -14.13 -6.40 2.90
N VAL A 89 -15.14 -5.60 3.24
CA VAL A 89 -16.37 -6.09 3.91
C VAL A 89 -17.60 -6.13 3.00
N ALA A 90 -17.56 -5.44 1.85
CA ALA A 90 -18.66 -5.37 0.90
C ALA A 90 -18.24 -5.86 -0.51
N PRO A 91 -19.21 -6.28 -1.36
CA PRO A 91 -18.90 -6.58 -2.76
C PRO A 91 -18.42 -5.32 -3.48
N PRO A 92 -17.56 -5.46 -4.52
CA PRO A 92 -17.04 -4.32 -5.26
C PRO A 92 -18.15 -3.42 -5.79
N ARG A 93 -18.10 -2.15 -5.42
CA ARG A 93 -19.02 -1.09 -5.85
C ARG A 93 -18.22 0.17 -6.16
N VAL A 94 -18.63 0.88 -7.18
CA VAL A 94 -17.94 2.11 -7.62
C VAL A 94 -18.64 3.39 -7.15
N TYR A 95 -19.82 3.27 -6.56
CA TYR A 95 -20.62 4.41 -6.15
C TYR A 95 -21.40 4.16 -4.85
N THR A 96 -21.47 5.19 -4.02
CA THR A 96 -22.30 5.26 -2.81
C THR A 96 -23.13 6.52 -2.88
N GLY A 97 -24.45 6.41 -2.77
CA GLY A 97 -25.37 7.54 -2.72
C GLY A 97 -25.71 7.91 -1.27
N GLY A 98 -25.07 8.93 -0.74
CA GLY A 98 -25.22 9.35 0.64
C GLY A 98 -24.44 8.46 1.61
N ARG A 99 -25.06 7.48 2.25
CA ARG A 99 -24.44 6.52 3.17
C ARG A 99 -24.85 5.09 2.87
N ASP A 100 -23.86 4.21 2.73
CA ASP A 100 -24.05 2.76 2.76
C ASP A 100 -23.56 2.24 4.12
N ILE A 101 -24.44 1.60 4.87
CA ILE A 101 -24.17 1.12 6.22
C ILE A 101 -24.17 -0.41 6.19
N PHE A 102 -23.02 -1.01 6.44
CA PHE A 102 -22.84 -2.45 6.52
C PHE A 102 -22.79 -2.87 7.97
N VAL A 103 -23.72 -3.74 8.38
CA VAL A 103 -23.90 -4.17 9.76
C VAL A 103 -23.71 -5.67 9.86
N PHE A 104 -22.85 -6.08 10.76
CA PHE A 104 -22.59 -7.47 11.11
C PHE A 104 -23.06 -7.69 12.55
N VAL A 105 -23.95 -8.66 12.77
CA VAL A 105 -24.57 -8.92 14.08
C VAL A 105 -24.27 -10.36 14.49
N ASP A 106 -23.69 -10.56 15.67
CA ASP A 106 -23.66 -11.87 16.33
C ASP A 106 -25.04 -12.18 16.89
N THR A 107 -25.74 -13.13 16.29
CA THR A 107 -27.07 -13.57 16.74
C THR A 107 -27.01 -14.81 17.65
N GLY A 108 -25.86 -15.09 18.24
CA GLY A 108 -25.65 -16.23 19.11
C GLY A 108 -25.63 -17.55 18.34
N ALA A 109 -26.55 -18.44 18.67
CA ALA A 109 -26.65 -19.76 18.04
C ALA A 109 -27.07 -19.70 16.56
N ALA A 110 -27.76 -18.64 16.14
CA ALA A 110 -28.17 -18.46 14.74
C ALA A 110 -27.03 -17.97 13.83
N GLY A 111 -25.88 -17.57 14.39
CA GLY A 111 -24.68 -17.23 13.63
C GLY A 111 -24.55 -15.76 13.30
N LEU A 112 -23.86 -15.44 12.20
CA LEU A 112 -23.63 -14.08 11.73
C LEU A 112 -24.79 -13.61 10.87
N LYS A 113 -25.46 -12.53 11.27
CA LYS A 113 -26.39 -11.81 10.42
C LYS A 113 -25.67 -10.62 9.78
N LYS A 114 -25.91 -10.41 8.50
CA LYS A 114 -25.29 -9.35 7.69
C LYS A 114 -26.39 -8.50 7.06
N ILE A 115 -26.39 -7.20 7.33
CA ILE A 115 -27.41 -6.27 6.87
C ILE A 115 -26.74 -5.12 6.12
N ALA A 116 -27.26 -4.78 4.94
CA ALA A 116 -26.88 -3.57 4.21
C ALA A 116 -28.03 -2.59 4.20
N ILE A 117 -27.80 -1.41 4.78
CA ILE A 117 -28.75 -0.27 4.81
C ILE A 117 -28.21 0.75 3.82
N THR A 118 -28.81 0.85 2.65
CA THR A 118 -28.33 1.66 1.53
C THR A 118 -29.45 2.50 0.94
N GLY A 119 -29.09 3.57 0.23
CA GLY A 119 -30.05 4.43 -0.48
C GLY A 119 -30.63 3.80 -1.75
N TYR A 120 -30.01 2.74 -2.25
CA TYR A 120 -30.43 2.02 -3.45
C TYR A 120 -30.45 0.52 -3.19
N SER A 121 -31.45 -0.16 -3.76
CA SER A 121 -31.46 -1.63 -3.78
C SER A 121 -30.59 -2.12 -4.95
N GLU A 122 -29.68 -3.02 -4.66
CA GLU A 122 -28.77 -3.59 -5.64
C GLU A 122 -28.66 -5.11 -5.49
N GLU A 123 -28.85 -5.82 -6.59
CA GLU A 123 -28.83 -7.29 -6.61
C GLU A 123 -27.49 -7.87 -6.11
N ASN A 124 -26.37 -7.22 -6.42
CA ASN A 124 -25.05 -7.67 -5.95
C ASN A 124 -24.92 -7.57 -4.42
N LEU A 125 -25.52 -6.60 -3.75
CA LEU A 125 -25.57 -6.52 -2.28
C LEU A 125 -26.44 -7.63 -1.69
N GLN A 126 -27.60 -7.88 -2.28
CA GLN A 126 -28.54 -8.89 -1.80
C GLN A 126 -27.99 -10.32 -1.80
N ARG A 127 -26.97 -10.59 -2.62
CA ARG A 127 -26.25 -11.87 -2.59
C ARG A 127 -25.42 -12.10 -1.32
N PHE A 128 -25.04 -11.03 -0.62
CA PHE A 128 -24.17 -11.08 0.55
C PHE A 128 -24.79 -10.57 1.83
N PHE A 129 -25.81 -9.72 1.73
CA PHE A 129 -26.45 -9.05 2.84
C PHE A 129 -27.97 -9.15 2.74
N GLU A 130 -28.64 -9.17 3.88
CA GLU A 130 -30.04 -8.81 3.94
C GLU A 130 -30.15 -7.30 3.65
N SER A 131 -30.92 -6.93 2.64
CA SER A 131 -31.12 -5.55 2.20
C SER A 131 -32.56 -5.38 1.77
N THR A 132 -33.12 -4.19 1.96
CA THR A 132 -34.49 -3.91 1.53
C THR A 132 -34.58 -3.67 0.03
N ASP A 133 -35.62 -4.17 -0.61
CA ASP A 133 -35.94 -3.91 -2.02
C ASP A 133 -36.46 -2.51 -2.28
N ASP A 134 -36.97 -1.84 -1.21
CA ASP A 134 -37.56 -0.50 -1.29
C ASP A 134 -37.05 0.39 -0.14
N PRO A 135 -35.82 0.99 -0.32
CA PRO A 135 -35.27 1.89 0.69
C PRO A 135 -36.18 3.09 1.05
N GLY A 136 -37.02 3.49 0.13
CA GLY A 136 -38.00 4.58 0.37
C GLY A 136 -39.09 4.23 1.39
N LYS A 137 -39.45 2.95 1.48
CA LYS A 137 -40.40 2.44 2.48
C LYS A 137 -39.75 2.02 3.80
N HIS A 138 -38.46 1.82 3.81
CA HIS A 138 -37.69 1.38 4.98
C HIS A 138 -36.55 2.35 5.27
N PRO A 139 -36.80 3.53 5.83
CA PRO A 139 -35.78 4.54 6.11
C PRO A 139 -34.64 3.98 6.97
N ALA A 140 -33.43 4.40 6.67
CA ALA A 140 -32.24 3.96 7.40
C ALA A 140 -32.35 4.17 8.92
N ALA A 141 -32.99 5.27 9.34
CA ALA A 141 -33.24 5.56 10.76
C ALA A 141 -34.10 4.49 11.46
N GLU A 142 -35.13 3.98 10.79
CA GLU A 142 -35.98 2.92 11.33
C GLU A 142 -35.23 1.59 11.41
N GLN A 143 -34.49 1.27 10.39
CA GLN A 143 -33.65 0.04 10.36
C GLN A 143 -32.58 0.07 11.46
N LEU A 144 -31.89 1.19 11.66
CA LEU A 144 -30.90 1.37 12.72
C LEU A 144 -31.52 1.27 14.10
N ARG A 145 -32.69 1.88 14.30
CA ARG A 145 -33.44 1.77 15.56
C ARG A 145 -33.88 0.33 15.83
N ALA A 146 -34.37 -0.36 14.82
CA ALA A 146 -34.81 -1.76 14.93
C ALA A 146 -33.63 -2.71 15.30
N LEU A 147 -32.40 -2.42 14.85
CA LEU A 147 -31.18 -3.16 15.28
C LEU A 147 -31.01 -3.08 16.79
N TRP A 148 -31.07 -1.86 17.36
CA TRP A 148 -30.97 -1.69 18.80
C TRP A 148 -32.09 -2.39 19.55
N ASP A 149 -33.37 -2.14 19.15
CA ASP A 149 -34.52 -2.68 19.81
C ASP A 149 -34.62 -4.22 19.74
N THR A 150 -34.01 -4.84 18.73
CA THR A 150 -34.00 -6.30 18.54
C THR A 150 -32.87 -7.00 19.29
N TYR A 151 -31.66 -6.45 19.22
CA TYR A 151 -30.47 -7.19 19.67
C TYR A 151 -29.91 -6.68 21.00
N HIS A 152 -30.18 -5.43 21.41
CA HIS A 152 -29.63 -4.78 22.60
C HIS A 152 -28.13 -5.09 22.82
N PRO A 153 -27.24 -4.86 21.80
CA PRO A 153 -25.85 -5.24 21.86
C PRO A 153 -25.12 -4.49 22.97
N ALA A 154 -24.29 -5.18 23.76
CA ALA A 154 -23.47 -4.55 24.78
C ALA A 154 -22.29 -3.79 24.17
N HIS A 155 -21.77 -4.24 23.01
CA HIS A 155 -20.65 -3.59 22.32
C HIS A 155 -20.95 -3.44 20.83
N ILE A 156 -21.07 -2.17 20.40
CA ILE A 156 -21.24 -1.80 18.99
C ILE A 156 -19.89 -1.26 18.50
N GLY A 157 -19.17 -2.08 17.73
CA GLY A 157 -17.86 -1.73 17.20
C GLY A 157 -17.95 -0.75 16.04
N LEU A 158 -17.20 0.34 16.14
CA LEU A 158 -17.11 1.39 15.13
C LEU A 158 -15.62 1.69 14.81
N GLY A 159 -15.37 2.23 13.62
CA GLY A 159 -14.05 2.73 13.24
C GLY A 159 -13.75 4.10 13.89
N ILE A 160 -13.59 4.13 15.21
CA ILE A 160 -13.35 5.32 16.04
C ILE A 160 -12.12 5.10 16.93
N ASP A 161 -11.44 6.18 17.33
CA ASP A 161 -10.35 6.21 18.31
C ASP A 161 -9.15 5.28 18.04
N GLY A 162 -9.09 4.73 16.84
CA GLY A 162 -8.01 3.83 16.43
C GLY A 162 -6.72 4.59 16.07
N ARG A 163 -5.60 3.87 15.98
CA ARG A 163 -4.28 4.45 15.73
C ARG A 163 -3.98 4.71 14.26
N ARG A 164 -4.56 3.96 13.38
CA ARG A 164 -4.40 4.07 11.92
C ARG A 164 -5.65 4.69 11.30
N GLY A 165 -5.50 5.35 10.15
CA GLY A 165 -6.63 5.93 9.45
C GLY A 165 -7.78 4.93 9.26
N VAL A 166 -7.47 3.70 8.84
CA VAL A 166 -8.44 2.63 8.61
C VAL A 166 -9.18 2.16 9.88
N THR A 167 -8.60 2.35 11.07
CA THR A 167 -9.24 1.99 12.35
C THR A 167 -9.96 3.15 13.02
N ARG A 168 -9.92 4.34 12.41
CA ARG A 168 -10.62 5.57 12.85
C ARG A 168 -11.22 6.34 11.65
N SER A 169 -11.74 5.61 10.69
CA SER A 169 -12.25 6.16 9.43
C SER A 169 -13.62 6.81 9.54
N LEU A 170 -14.38 6.49 10.60
CA LEU A 170 -15.73 7.03 10.79
C LEU A 170 -15.70 8.54 11.02
N THR A 171 -16.46 9.30 10.22
CA THR A 171 -16.58 10.74 10.41
C THR A 171 -17.39 11.07 11.66
N LYS A 172 -17.09 12.25 12.27
CA LYS A 172 -17.88 12.76 13.41
C LYS A 172 -19.37 12.92 13.04
N SER A 173 -19.65 13.36 11.81
CA SER A 173 -21.01 13.50 11.29
C SER A 173 -21.76 12.16 11.27
N THR A 174 -21.10 11.10 10.83
CA THR A 174 -21.71 9.76 10.79
C THR A 174 -21.81 9.14 12.18
N TYR A 175 -20.83 9.36 13.06
CA TYR A 175 -20.97 9.00 14.47
C TYR A 175 -22.22 9.61 15.11
N ASP A 176 -22.42 10.93 14.94
CA ASP A 176 -23.56 11.64 15.49
C ASP A 176 -24.89 11.14 14.88
N TYR A 177 -24.88 10.87 13.57
CA TYR A 177 -26.03 10.28 12.89
C TYR A 177 -26.40 8.90 13.45
N LEU A 178 -25.44 8.01 13.65
CA LEU A 178 -25.68 6.69 14.25
C LEU A 178 -26.21 6.83 15.67
N ALA A 179 -25.61 7.70 16.49
CA ALA A 179 -26.03 7.95 17.87
C ALA A 179 -27.46 8.49 17.95
N GLU A 180 -27.82 9.42 17.06
CA GLU A 180 -29.18 9.98 16.98
C GLU A 180 -30.21 8.91 16.56
N LYS A 181 -29.88 8.16 15.47
CA LYS A 181 -30.86 7.22 14.88
C LYS A 181 -31.04 5.93 15.69
N MET A 182 -29.98 5.41 16.28
CA MET A 182 -30.06 4.26 17.17
C MET A 182 -30.57 4.64 18.57
N GLY A 183 -30.36 5.88 18.96
CA GLY A 183 -30.80 6.44 20.26
C GLY A 183 -29.67 6.48 21.31
N PRO A 184 -29.86 7.31 22.38
CA PRO A 184 -28.82 7.62 23.34
C PRO A 184 -28.34 6.40 24.16
N ASP A 185 -29.17 5.39 24.35
CA ASP A 185 -28.79 4.18 25.06
C ASP A 185 -27.87 3.30 24.20
N ALA A 186 -28.12 3.19 22.90
CA ALA A 186 -27.24 2.53 21.96
C ALA A 186 -25.86 3.22 21.88
N ALA A 187 -25.84 4.55 21.84
CA ALA A 187 -24.61 5.32 21.75
C ALA A 187 -23.68 5.12 22.96
N LYS A 188 -24.17 4.75 24.12
CA LYS A 188 -23.34 4.39 25.29
C LYS A 188 -22.54 3.11 25.09
N ASN A 189 -22.97 2.28 24.16
CA ASN A 189 -22.36 0.98 23.83
C ASN A 189 -21.45 1.04 22.59
N PHE A 190 -21.22 2.23 22.03
CA PHE A 190 -20.24 2.42 20.95
C PHE A 190 -18.82 2.25 21.47
N VAL A 191 -18.07 1.35 20.84
CA VAL A 191 -16.69 1.03 21.23
C VAL A 191 -15.76 1.05 20.00
N PRO A 192 -14.46 1.35 20.17
CA PRO A 192 -13.48 1.20 19.10
C PRO A 192 -13.39 -0.26 18.62
N ALA A 193 -13.50 -0.47 17.31
CA ALA A 193 -13.34 -1.79 16.70
C ALA A 193 -11.90 -2.05 16.22
N GLN A 194 -10.90 -1.31 16.74
CA GLN A 194 -9.52 -1.34 16.26
C GLN A 194 -8.94 -2.77 16.18
N ASP A 195 -9.12 -3.57 17.23
CA ASP A 195 -8.51 -4.90 17.31
C ASP A 195 -9.20 -5.89 16.35
N LEU A 196 -10.53 -5.80 16.22
CA LEU A 196 -11.29 -6.55 15.21
C LEU A 196 -10.85 -6.18 13.79
N ILE A 197 -10.76 -4.88 13.49
CA ILE A 197 -10.31 -4.38 12.18
C ILE A 197 -8.88 -4.86 11.90
N GLY A 198 -8.00 -4.77 12.90
CA GLY A 198 -6.62 -5.24 12.82
C GLY A 198 -6.54 -6.72 12.50
N GLU A 199 -7.28 -7.55 13.24
CA GLU A 199 -7.33 -8.98 12.99
C GLU A 199 -7.91 -9.32 11.62
N TYR A 200 -9.00 -8.67 11.22
CA TYR A 200 -9.68 -8.90 9.95
C TYR A 200 -8.79 -8.59 8.75
N LEU A 201 -8.10 -7.44 8.77
CA LEU A 201 -7.21 -7.03 7.69
C LEU A 201 -5.87 -7.76 7.71
N ALA A 202 -5.32 -8.11 8.87
CA ALA A 202 -4.05 -8.86 8.96
C ALA A 202 -4.20 -10.34 8.56
N THR A 203 -5.42 -10.89 8.61
CA THR A 203 -5.67 -12.29 8.26
C THR A 203 -5.73 -12.45 6.74
N ARG A 204 -4.84 -13.31 6.19
CA ARG A 204 -4.84 -13.68 4.79
C ARG A 204 -5.70 -14.92 4.55
N ILE A 205 -6.35 -14.98 3.41
CA ILE A 205 -7.00 -16.19 2.93
C ILE A 205 -6.15 -16.84 1.84
N PRO A 206 -6.09 -18.19 1.74
CA PRO A 206 -5.24 -18.87 0.76
C PRO A 206 -5.54 -18.47 -0.69
N GLU A 207 -6.78 -18.13 -0.98
CA GLU A 207 -7.24 -17.74 -2.31
C GLU A 207 -6.66 -16.40 -2.82
N GLU A 208 -6.12 -15.55 -1.93
CA GLU A 208 -5.44 -14.30 -2.31
C GLU A 208 -4.01 -14.55 -2.82
N PHE A 209 -3.38 -15.65 -2.42
CA PHE A 209 -1.95 -15.88 -2.61
C PHE A 209 -1.50 -15.78 -4.07
N ASP A 210 -2.18 -16.46 -4.98
CA ASP A 210 -1.79 -16.47 -6.39
C ASP A 210 -1.93 -15.08 -7.03
N THR A 211 -2.99 -14.34 -6.68
CA THR A 211 -3.19 -12.97 -7.17
C THR A 211 -2.11 -12.04 -6.65
N TYR A 212 -1.81 -12.12 -5.36
CA TYR A 212 -0.74 -11.32 -4.76
C TYR A 212 0.63 -11.64 -5.36
N ASN A 213 0.93 -12.91 -5.57
CA ASN A 213 2.17 -13.31 -6.22
C ASN A 213 2.30 -12.75 -7.66
N GLN A 214 1.19 -12.68 -8.43
CA GLN A 214 1.21 -12.03 -9.75
C GLN A 214 1.48 -10.52 -9.64
N GLU A 215 0.95 -9.88 -8.62
CA GLU A 215 1.21 -8.47 -8.33
C GLU A 215 2.69 -8.23 -8.00
N VAL A 216 3.29 -9.06 -7.14
CA VAL A 216 4.72 -9.00 -6.81
C VAL A 216 5.60 -9.24 -8.05
N ILE A 217 5.24 -10.20 -8.92
CA ILE A 217 5.96 -10.45 -10.20
C ILE A 217 5.94 -9.19 -11.07
N LEU A 218 4.79 -8.53 -11.19
CA LEU A 218 4.68 -7.30 -11.98
C LEU A 218 5.52 -6.17 -11.39
N THR A 219 5.51 -6.01 -10.06
CA THR A 219 6.30 -5.00 -9.34
C THR A 219 7.79 -5.22 -9.58
N ASP A 220 8.29 -6.45 -9.45
CA ASP A 220 9.69 -6.80 -9.71
C ASP A 220 10.08 -6.51 -11.17
N LEU A 221 9.21 -6.88 -12.12
CA LEU A 221 9.46 -6.65 -13.54
C LEU A 221 9.57 -5.15 -13.87
N ILE A 222 8.63 -4.33 -13.38
CA ILE A 222 8.64 -2.87 -13.60
C ILE A 222 9.91 -2.27 -12.97
N THR A 223 10.25 -2.69 -11.76
CA THR A 223 11.44 -2.23 -11.03
C THR A 223 12.73 -2.55 -11.79
N ARG A 224 12.89 -3.77 -12.30
CA ARG A 224 14.07 -4.17 -13.11
C ARG A 224 14.22 -3.35 -14.37
N ARG A 225 13.12 -3.02 -15.05
CA ARG A 225 13.13 -2.18 -16.24
C ARG A 225 13.48 -0.74 -15.88
N ALA A 226 12.91 -0.18 -14.82
CA ALA A 226 13.22 1.16 -14.32
C ALA A 226 14.70 1.32 -13.99
N LEU A 227 15.32 0.29 -13.38
CA LEU A 227 16.72 0.24 -13.00
C LEU A 227 17.61 -0.38 -14.08
N SER A 228 17.35 -0.08 -15.36
CA SER A 228 18.11 -0.60 -16.50
C SER A 228 18.41 0.48 -17.55
N ASN A 229 19.17 0.13 -18.58
CA ASN A 229 19.42 1.01 -19.72
C ASN A 229 18.19 1.21 -20.64
N GLU A 230 17.07 0.53 -20.39
CA GLU A 230 15.80 0.86 -21.03
C GLU A 230 15.33 2.27 -20.64
N VAL A 231 15.51 2.63 -19.37
CA VAL A 231 15.05 3.91 -18.80
C VAL A 231 16.21 4.86 -18.52
N ILE A 232 17.32 4.36 -17.98
CA ILE A 232 18.43 5.19 -17.52
C ILE A 232 19.54 5.27 -18.57
N THR A 233 19.76 6.47 -19.07
CA THR A 233 20.95 6.86 -19.84
C THR A 233 21.85 7.70 -18.93
N PRO A 234 22.98 7.17 -18.44
CA PRO A 234 23.88 7.90 -17.55
C PRO A 234 24.33 9.25 -18.12
N GLY A 235 24.34 10.28 -17.29
CA GLY A 235 24.67 11.66 -17.70
C GLY A 235 23.52 12.42 -18.36
N LYS A 236 22.34 11.80 -18.54
CA LYS A 236 21.16 12.42 -19.16
C LYS A 236 19.90 12.27 -18.36
N THR A 237 19.54 11.03 -17.99
CA THR A 237 18.31 10.72 -17.28
C THR A 237 18.36 11.27 -15.85
N THR A 238 17.33 11.99 -15.47
CA THR A 238 17.14 12.49 -14.09
C THR A 238 16.33 11.51 -13.25
N VAL A 239 16.36 11.69 -11.94
CA VAL A 239 15.49 10.99 -10.99
C VAL A 239 14.00 11.24 -11.33
N GLY A 240 13.64 12.47 -11.70
CA GLY A 240 12.29 12.83 -12.13
C GLY A 240 11.85 12.07 -13.39
N ASP A 241 12.74 11.91 -14.38
CA ASP A 241 12.43 11.15 -15.59
C ASP A 241 12.08 9.68 -15.29
N VAL A 242 12.82 9.04 -14.37
CA VAL A 242 12.55 7.65 -13.95
C VAL A 242 11.20 7.56 -13.25
N ARG A 243 10.88 8.52 -12.36
CA ARG A 243 9.59 8.58 -11.67
C ARG A 243 8.41 8.73 -12.65
N LEU A 244 8.52 9.63 -13.62
CA LEU A 244 7.48 9.82 -14.64
C LEU A 244 7.30 8.57 -15.51
N TRP A 245 8.40 7.90 -15.86
CA TRP A 245 8.34 6.62 -16.57
C TRP A 245 7.60 5.55 -15.76
N LEU A 246 7.81 5.48 -14.43
CA LEU A 246 7.09 4.55 -13.56
C LEU A 246 5.58 4.81 -13.56
N TYR A 247 5.14 6.08 -13.47
CA TYR A 247 3.72 6.42 -13.58
C TYR A 247 3.12 6.00 -14.92
N ASP A 248 3.82 6.23 -16.02
CA ASP A 248 3.38 5.78 -17.34
C ASP A 248 3.30 4.26 -17.43
N GLU A 249 4.23 3.55 -16.80
CA GLU A 249 4.24 2.08 -16.81
C GLU A 249 3.12 1.50 -15.95
N MET A 250 2.80 2.09 -14.81
CA MET A 250 1.63 1.72 -14.02
C MET A 250 0.34 1.86 -14.82
N TRP A 251 0.17 3.00 -15.51
CA TRP A 251 -0.99 3.23 -16.38
C TRP A 251 -1.12 2.18 -17.49
N ARG A 252 0.00 1.80 -18.14
CA ARG A 252 0.02 0.75 -19.17
C ARG A 252 -0.41 -0.61 -18.63
N ASN A 253 -0.05 -0.90 -17.40
CA ASN A 253 -0.38 -2.16 -16.73
C ASN A 253 -1.72 -2.12 -15.96
N ARG A 254 -2.44 -0.98 -15.97
CA ARG A 254 -3.74 -0.81 -15.30
C ARG A 254 -3.68 -1.08 -13.80
N VAL A 255 -2.64 -0.58 -13.16
CA VAL A 255 -2.44 -0.62 -11.72
C VAL A 255 -2.25 0.78 -11.18
N ASP A 256 -2.52 0.95 -9.89
CA ASP A 256 -2.25 2.17 -9.16
C ASP A 256 -1.01 2.02 -8.27
N THR A 257 -0.66 3.06 -7.55
CA THR A 257 0.32 3.03 -6.46
C THR A 257 -0.28 3.65 -5.20
N TRP A 258 0.21 3.21 -4.05
CA TRP A 258 -0.23 3.74 -2.76
C TRP A 258 0.74 4.79 -2.19
N PHE A 259 1.90 4.98 -2.83
CA PHE A 259 2.86 6.05 -2.54
C PHE A 259 3.59 6.51 -3.80
N GLN A 260 4.18 7.70 -3.73
CA GLN A 260 5.01 8.21 -4.81
C GLN A 260 6.30 7.39 -4.92
N PRO A 261 6.66 6.85 -6.10
CA PRO A 261 7.93 6.16 -6.28
C PRO A 261 9.12 6.99 -5.82
N ASP A 262 9.97 6.42 -4.97
CA ASP A 262 11.06 7.11 -4.30
C ASP A 262 12.41 6.63 -4.82
N LEU A 263 13.23 7.57 -5.30
CA LEU A 263 14.57 7.29 -5.78
C LEU A 263 15.60 7.99 -4.92
N ARG A 264 16.69 7.27 -4.63
CA ARG A 264 17.82 7.76 -3.86
C ARG A 264 19.11 7.47 -4.59
N VAL A 265 20.08 8.38 -4.52
CA VAL A 265 21.34 8.27 -5.26
C VAL A 265 22.51 8.47 -4.31
N GLN A 266 23.47 7.56 -4.36
CA GLN A 266 24.72 7.67 -3.64
C GLN A 266 25.87 7.73 -4.64
N ARG A 267 26.82 8.63 -4.40
CA ARG A 267 27.93 8.92 -5.30
C ARG A 267 29.26 8.94 -4.54
N LYS A 268 30.28 8.38 -5.13
CA LYS A 268 31.65 8.45 -4.58
C LYS A 268 32.08 9.91 -4.38
N GLY A 269 32.62 10.19 -3.19
CA GLY A 269 33.09 11.53 -2.82
C GLY A 269 31.99 12.48 -2.37
N MET A 270 30.71 12.05 -2.37
CA MET A 270 29.60 12.80 -1.83
C MET A 270 29.03 12.04 -0.62
N PRO A 271 29.13 12.60 0.61
CA PRO A 271 28.56 11.95 1.77
C PRO A 271 27.06 11.71 1.58
N ALA A 272 26.59 10.53 1.96
CA ALA A 272 25.18 10.21 1.94
C ALA A 272 24.44 11.01 3.01
N GLU A 273 23.47 11.83 2.58
CA GLU A 273 22.55 12.48 3.51
C GLU A 273 21.60 11.44 4.10
N SER A 274 21.34 11.54 5.39
CA SER A 274 20.47 10.61 6.10
C SER A 274 19.29 11.33 6.73
N SER A 275 18.12 10.76 6.62
CA SER A 275 16.90 11.19 7.30
C SER A 275 16.29 10.02 8.05
N ARG A 276 16.17 10.11 9.37
CA ARG A 276 15.57 9.09 10.24
C ARG A 276 16.20 7.68 10.09
N GLY A 277 17.50 7.60 9.78
CA GLY A 277 18.21 6.33 9.58
C GLY A 277 18.14 5.78 8.16
N PHE A 278 17.37 6.40 7.28
CA PHE A 278 17.32 6.10 5.85
C PHE A 278 18.21 7.05 5.06
N LEU A 279 18.62 6.62 3.87
CA LEU A 279 19.21 7.50 2.89
C LEU A 279 18.19 8.57 2.46
N ALA A 280 18.61 9.82 2.33
CA ALA A 280 17.70 10.90 1.89
C ALA A 280 17.26 10.71 0.43
N VAL A 281 16.02 11.13 0.14
CA VAL A 281 15.44 11.11 -1.21
C VAL A 281 16.20 12.07 -2.11
N ALA A 282 16.52 11.64 -3.32
CA ALA A 282 17.17 12.48 -4.32
C ALA A 282 16.21 13.51 -4.91
N LYS A 283 16.73 14.70 -5.22
CA LYS A 283 15.94 15.75 -5.93
C LYS A 283 15.61 15.28 -7.34
N GLU A 284 14.45 15.64 -7.86
CA GLU A 284 14.01 15.28 -9.22
C GLU A 284 15.00 15.66 -10.31
N ALA A 285 15.62 16.83 -10.19
CA ALA A 285 16.62 17.32 -11.14
C ALA A 285 17.99 16.60 -11.03
N THR A 286 18.16 15.65 -10.11
CA THR A 286 19.40 14.91 -9.95
C THR A 286 19.64 14.03 -11.18
N VAL A 287 20.69 14.34 -11.95
CA VAL A 287 21.10 13.53 -13.09
C VAL A 287 21.89 12.31 -12.61
N ILE A 288 21.45 11.12 -13.01
CA ILE A 288 22.10 9.86 -12.70
C ILE A 288 23.40 9.74 -13.52
N GLN A 289 24.53 9.51 -12.86
CA GLN A 289 25.87 9.50 -13.45
C GLN A 289 26.51 8.12 -13.40
N SER A 290 27.55 7.94 -14.23
CA SER A 290 28.44 6.77 -14.11
C SER A 290 29.07 6.72 -12.71
N GLY A 291 29.08 5.56 -12.08
CA GLY A 291 29.58 5.35 -10.73
C GLY A 291 28.53 5.54 -9.62
N ASP A 292 27.31 5.95 -9.94
CA ASP A 292 26.23 6.10 -8.95
C ASP A 292 25.66 4.75 -8.51
N LEU A 293 25.30 4.67 -7.23
CA LEU A 293 24.34 3.70 -6.72
C LEU A 293 22.95 4.35 -6.77
N VAL A 294 22.02 3.69 -7.42
CA VAL A 294 20.62 4.13 -7.53
C VAL A 294 19.77 3.15 -6.77
N HIS A 295 18.97 3.67 -5.85
CA HIS A 295 17.95 2.95 -5.11
C HIS A 295 16.58 3.37 -5.64
N LEU A 296 15.69 2.42 -5.80
CA LEU A 296 14.30 2.63 -6.12
C LEU A 296 13.44 1.94 -5.07
N ASP A 297 12.49 2.68 -4.53
CA ASP A 297 11.41 2.23 -3.66
C ASP A 297 10.10 2.42 -4.42
N PHE A 298 9.37 1.32 -4.65
CA PHE A 298 8.24 1.28 -5.56
C PHE A 298 7.26 0.17 -5.20
N GLY A 299 5.98 0.51 -5.12
CA GLY A 299 4.90 -0.44 -4.89
C GLY A 299 3.70 -0.15 -5.77
N ILE A 300 2.93 -1.18 -6.09
CA ILE A 300 1.67 -1.07 -6.83
C ILE A 300 0.49 -1.52 -5.99
N SER A 301 -0.71 -1.14 -6.42
CA SER A 301 -1.96 -1.58 -5.81
C SER A 301 -2.86 -2.21 -6.88
N TYR A 302 -3.39 -3.39 -6.54
CA TYR A 302 -4.28 -4.15 -7.42
C TYR A 302 -5.27 -4.98 -6.61
N MET A 303 -6.55 -4.90 -6.96
CA MET A 303 -7.64 -5.66 -6.30
C MET A 303 -7.72 -5.49 -4.77
N GLY A 304 -7.35 -4.30 -4.25
CA GLY A 304 -7.33 -4.04 -2.81
C GLY A 304 -6.11 -4.61 -2.08
N MET A 305 -5.11 -5.07 -2.82
CA MET A 305 -3.82 -5.46 -2.26
C MET A 305 -2.74 -4.48 -2.70
N SER A 306 -1.63 -4.44 -1.98
CA SER A 306 -0.50 -3.55 -2.29
C SER A 306 0.81 -4.28 -2.05
N THR A 307 1.79 -4.04 -2.93
CA THR A 307 3.18 -4.49 -2.80
C THR A 307 4.08 -3.37 -2.31
N ASP A 308 5.26 -3.74 -1.79
CA ASP A 308 6.33 -2.82 -1.46
C ASP A 308 7.69 -3.42 -1.83
N TRP A 309 8.56 -2.63 -2.50
CA TRP A 309 9.68 -3.24 -3.20
C TRP A 309 10.86 -2.29 -3.33
N GLN A 310 11.96 -2.58 -2.66
CA GLN A 310 13.20 -1.78 -2.83
C GLN A 310 14.28 -2.60 -3.50
N LYS A 311 14.87 -2.03 -4.54
CA LYS A 311 16.00 -2.59 -5.27
C LYS A 311 17.06 -1.54 -5.57
N MET A 312 18.27 -2.02 -5.81
CA MET A 312 19.40 -1.16 -6.07
C MET A 312 20.11 -1.51 -7.39
N ALA A 313 20.56 -0.47 -8.07
CA ALA A 313 21.41 -0.58 -9.25
C ALA A 313 22.75 0.14 -9.06
N TYR A 314 23.76 -0.33 -9.75
CA TYR A 314 25.04 0.36 -9.91
C TYR A 314 25.24 0.78 -11.35
N VAL A 315 25.53 2.06 -11.56
CA VAL A 315 25.83 2.59 -12.87
C VAL A 315 27.33 2.39 -13.13
N LEU A 316 27.68 1.41 -13.96
CA LEU A 316 29.05 1.07 -14.27
C LEU A 316 29.84 2.29 -14.77
N LEU A 317 31.10 2.43 -14.35
CA LEU A 317 32.01 3.37 -14.97
C LEU A 317 32.37 2.88 -16.40
N PRO A 318 32.77 3.77 -17.31
CA PRO A 318 33.21 3.37 -18.64
C PRO A 318 34.29 2.29 -18.57
N GLY A 319 34.04 1.16 -19.24
CA GLY A 319 34.95 0.00 -19.27
C GLY A 319 34.75 -1.01 -18.11
N GLU A 320 34.02 -0.68 -17.05
CA GLU A 320 33.69 -1.65 -16.00
C GLU A 320 32.71 -2.72 -16.53
N LYS A 321 32.87 -3.95 -16.00
CA LYS A 321 32.01 -5.09 -16.34
C LYS A 321 31.26 -5.66 -15.14
N ALA A 322 31.66 -5.27 -13.93
CA ALA A 322 31.09 -5.75 -12.67
C ALA A 322 31.19 -4.67 -11.60
N VAL A 323 30.44 -4.82 -10.53
CA VAL A 323 30.52 -3.94 -9.35
C VAL A 323 31.87 -4.09 -8.65
N PRO A 324 32.39 -3.02 -8.03
CA PRO A 324 33.51 -3.12 -7.10
C PRO A 324 33.26 -4.13 -5.97
N PRO A 325 34.26 -4.90 -5.54
CA PRO A 325 34.09 -5.93 -4.50
C PRO A 325 33.50 -5.40 -3.18
N GLY A 326 33.89 -4.18 -2.78
CA GLY A 326 33.32 -3.55 -1.57
C GLY A 326 31.82 -3.33 -1.66
N LEU A 327 31.30 -2.97 -2.84
CA LEU A 327 29.85 -2.83 -3.06
C LEU A 327 29.15 -4.19 -2.97
N GLN A 328 29.71 -5.25 -3.57
CA GLN A 328 29.14 -6.59 -3.44
C GLN A 328 29.11 -7.04 -1.96
N LYS A 329 30.19 -6.76 -1.20
CA LYS A 329 30.24 -7.05 0.24
C LYS A 329 29.15 -6.31 1.01
N ALA A 330 28.82 -5.08 0.63
CA ALA A 330 27.73 -4.32 1.23
C ALA A 330 26.36 -4.99 0.97
N MET A 331 26.13 -5.47 -0.26
CA MET A 331 24.92 -6.25 -0.59
C MET A 331 24.88 -7.55 0.23
N ASP A 332 26.00 -8.25 0.38
CA ASP A 332 26.08 -9.48 1.17
C ASP A 332 25.74 -9.23 2.65
N ASN A 333 26.14 -8.08 3.22
CA ASN A 333 25.79 -7.69 4.57
C ASN A 333 24.27 -7.50 4.73
N THR A 334 23.63 -6.87 3.75
CA THR A 334 22.15 -6.70 3.75
C THR A 334 21.44 -8.05 3.59
N ASN A 335 21.95 -8.94 2.72
CA ASN A 335 21.40 -10.30 2.63
C ASN A 335 21.58 -11.11 3.93
N ALA A 336 22.69 -10.90 4.65
CA ALA A 336 22.89 -11.54 5.96
C ALA A 336 21.88 -11.04 7.00
N LEU A 337 21.48 -9.76 6.94
CA LEU A 337 20.42 -9.20 7.79
C LEU A 337 19.05 -9.80 7.42
N GLN A 338 18.72 -9.93 6.13
CA GLN A 338 17.51 -10.63 5.69
C GLN A 338 17.45 -12.07 6.21
N ASP A 339 18.58 -12.82 6.10
CA ASP A 339 18.64 -14.19 6.60
C ASP A 339 18.49 -14.28 8.13
N ALA A 340 19.04 -13.33 8.88
CA ALA A 340 18.88 -13.26 10.34
C ALA A 340 17.43 -13.07 10.72
N LEU A 341 16.74 -12.10 10.11
CA LEU A 341 15.33 -11.81 10.36
C LEU A 341 14.45 -12.98 9.95
N MET A 342 14.54 -13.41 8.70
CA MET A 342 13.57 -14.31 8.06
C MET A 342 13.71 -15.76 8.52
N LEU A 343 14.95 -16.26 8.54
CA LEU A 343 15.19 -17.69 8.70
C LEU A 343 15.49 -18.08 10.17
N ARG A 344 15.99 -17.13 10.97
CA ARG A 344 16.44 -17.42 12.34
C ARG A 344 15.55 -16.78 13.41
N ALA A 345 15.17 -15.52 13.24
CA ALA A 345 14.41 -14.81 14.24
C ALA A 345 12.89 -14.98 14.09
N ALA A 346 12.34 -14.84 12.87
CA ALA A 346 10.89 -14.89 12.67
C ALA A 346 10.31 -16.31 12.87
N ARG A 347 9.27 -16.40 13.71
CA ARG A 347 8.46 -17.62 13.91
C ARG A 347 7.03 -17.22 14.24
N PRO A 348 6.01 -18.00 13.83
CA PRO A 348 4.65 -17.78 14.28
C PRO A 348 4.56 -17.69 15.80
N GLY A 349 3.81 -16.73 16.31
CA GLY A 349 3.60 -16.50 17.74
C GLY A 349 4.63 -15.62 18.43
N ARG A 350 5.80 -15.35 17.84
CA ARG A 350 6.71 -14.33 18.35
C ARG A 350 6.13 -12.94 18.09
N THR A 351 6.46 -11.99 18.96
CA THR A 351 6.12 -10.57 18.70
C THR A 351 7.11 -9.94 17.71
N GLY A 352 6.69 -8.87 17.05
CA GLY A 352 7.58 -8.11 16.19
C GLY A 352 8.82 -7.61 16.92
N GLY A 353 8.67 -7.16 18.18
CA GLY A 353 9.77 -6.73 19.04
C GLY A 353 10.78 -7.85 19.34
N GLU A 354 10.29 -9.06 19.69
CA GLU A 354 11.17 -10.22 19.91
C GLU A 354 12.00 -10.56 18.66
N VAL A 355 11.39 -10.48 17.47
CA VAL A 355 12.10 -10.73 16.21
C VAL A 355 13.13 -9.65 15.93
N TYR A 356 12.78 -8.38 16.18
CA TYR A 356 13.71 -7.25 16.05
C TYR A 356 14.94 -7.45 16.95
N ASP A 357 14.74 -7.70 18.23
CA ASP A 357 15.84 -7.84 19.22
C ASP A 357 16.79 -9.00 18.87
N LEU A 358 16.23 -10.16 18.51
CA LEU A 358 17.03 -11.32 18.08
C LEU A 358 17.86 -11.02 16.83
N THR A 359 17.26 -10.36 15.86
CA THR A 359 17.94 -9.99 14.61
C THR A 359 19.05 -8.99 14.84
N MET A 360 18.78 -7.93 15.63
CA MET A 360 19.76 -6.88 15.91
C MET A 360 20.93 -7.39 16.78
N ALA A 361 20.67 -8.34 17.70
CA ALA A 361 21.72 -8.98 18.46
C ALA A 361 22.72 -9.74 17.55
N GLU A 362 22.20 -10.52 16.58
CA GLU A 362 23.02 -11.21 15.59
C GLU A 362 23.84 -10.24 14.72
N MET A 363 23.23 -9.12 14.27
CA MET A 363 23.96 -8.13 13.48
C MET A 363 25.07 -7.45 14.28
N LYS A 364 24.82 -7.19 15.55
CA LYS A 364 25.85 -6.65 16.46
C LYS A 364 27.05 -7.61 16.62
N GLU A 365 26.81 -8.89 16.79
CA GLU A 365 27.85 -9.92 16.86
C GLU A 365 28.71 -9.98 15.58
N LYS A 366 28.07 -9.78 14.42
CA LYS A 366 28.73 -9.75 13.11
C LYS A 366 29.42 -8.43 12.80
N GLY A 367 29.26 -7.41 13.64
CA GLY A 367 29.77 -6.06 13.38
C GLY A 367 29.12 -5.37 12.17
N ILE A 368 27.89 -5.71 11.85
CA ILE A 368 27.12 -5.13 10.75
C ILE A 368 26.21 -4.03 11.32
N ALA A 369 26.41 -2.79 10.85
CA ALA A 369 25.50 -1.67 11.15
C ALA A 369 24.22 -1.84 10.36
N ALA A 370 23.11 -2.12 11.06
CA ALA A 370 21.83 -2.50 10.46
C ALA A 370 20.66 -1.64 10.99
N MET A 371 19.63 -1.51 10.18
CA MET A 371 18.33 -0.98 10.57
C MET A 371 17.23 -1.83 9.93
N ILE A 372 16.12 -2.02 10.65
CA ILE A 372 14.95 -2.76 10.21
C ILE A 372 13.74 -1.84 10.33
N TYR A 373 12.94 -1.82 9.26
CA TYR A 373 11.64 -1.12 9.20
C TYR A 373 10.58 -2.03 8.56
N SER A 374 10.63 -3.31 8.89
CA SER A 374 9.75 -4.31 8.30
C SER A 374 8.33 -4.20 8.85
N HIS A 375 7.35 -4.18 7.97
CA HIS A 375 5.95 -3.92 8.32
C HIS A 375 4.99 -4.90 7.62
N PRO A 376 3.78 -5.11 8.17
CA PRO A 376 2.75 -5.88 7.48
C PRO A 376 2.40 -5.28 6.14
N ILE A 377 2.15 -6.13 5.15
CA ILE A 377 1.77 -5.75 3.79
C ILE A 377 0.57 -6.59 3.33
N GLY A 378 0.00 -6.28 2.21
CA GLY A 378 -1.13 -6.97 1.61
C GLY A 378 -2.31 -6.05 1.41
N ASN A 379 -3.31 -6.03 2.29
CA ASN A 379 -4.51 -5.20 2.10
C ASN A 379 -4.25 -3.70 2.10
N GLN A 380 -3.12 -3.25 2.51
CA GLN A 380 -2.67 -1.85 2.41
C GLN A 380 -1.14 -1.87 2.42
N GLY A 381 -0.50 -0.85 1.89
CA GLY A 381 0.95 -0.75 1.86
C GLY A 381 1.56 -0.86 3.26
N HIS A 382 1.24 0.05 4.18
CA HIS A 382 1.55 -0.11 5.61
C HIS A 382 0.38 -0.82 6.30
N GLY A 383 0.32 -2.14 6.18
CA GLY A 383 -0.75 -2.98 6.70
C GLY A 383 -0.88 -2.95 8.23
N LEU A 384 -1.94 -3.62 8.72
CA LEU A 384 -2.14 -3.88 10.15
C LEU A 384 -1.55 -5.24 10.51
N GLY A 385 -1.02 -5.35 11.72
CA GLY A 385 -0.36 -6.55 12.24
C GLY A 385 0.99 -6.27 12.87
N ALA A 386 1.79 -7.31 13.11
CA ALA A 386 3.06 -7.24 13.80
C ALA A 386 4.12 -6.49 12.98
N SER A 387 4.60 -5.35 13.46
CA SER A 387 5.75 -4.62 12.89
C SER A 387 7.05 -5.09 13.51
N ILE A 388 8.09 -5.22 12.68
CA ILE A 388 9.46 -5.55 13.07
C ILE A 388 10.31 -4.35 12.69
N ASP A 389 10.39 -3.34 13.55
CA ASP A 389 11.04 -2.10 13.16
C ASP A 389 11.82 -1.42 14.31
N PHE A 390 12.70 -0.48 13.94
CA PHE A 390 13.57 0.26 14.87
C PHE A 390 12.78 1.04 15.95
N ARG A 391 11.49 1.28 15.75
CA ARG A 391 10.62 1.94 16.74
C ARG A 391 10.18 0.97 17.83
N ALA A 392 10.51 -0.32 17.72
CA ALA A 392 10.29 -1.28 18.80
C ALA A 392 11.13 -0.96 20.07
N SER A 393 12.24 -0.22 19.89
CA SER A 393 13.11 0.19 21.01
C SER A 393 12.81 1.62 21.44
N GLU A 394 12.50 1.81 22.74
CA GLU A 394 12.34 3.11 23.38
C GLU A 394 13.60 4.00 23.26
N ILE A 395 14.77 3.38 23.23
CA ILE A 395 16.06 4.08 23.13
C ILE A 395 16.22 4.75 21.76
N VAL A 396 15.67 4.13 20.72
CA VAL A 396 15.80 4.61 19.33
C VAL A 396 14.76 5.66 19.00
N ASN A 397 13.60 5.63 19.63
CA ASN A 397 12.53 6.60 19.40
C ASN A 397 11.97 7.17 20.71
N PRO A 398 12.67 8.16 21.33
CA PRO A 398 12.23 8.75 22.60
C PRO A 398 10.93 9.57 22.51
N THR A 399 10.43 9.88 21.31
CA THR A 399 9.21 10.69 21.13
C THR A 399 7.92 9.86 21.05
N HIS A 400 8.00 8.57 21.04
CA HIS A 400 7.04 7.53 21.42
C HIS A 400 5.61 7.51 20.95
N GLU A 401 5.07 8.43 20.24
CA GLU A 401 3.74 8.25 19.60
C GLU A 401 3.72 7.06 18.63
N ALA A 402 4.89 6.58 18.24
CA ALA A 402 5.04 5.54 17.23
C ALA A 402 5.43 4.15 17.77
N VAL A 403 5.95 4.03 18.99
CA VAL A 403 6.12 2.70 19.62
C VAL A 403 4.75 2.18 20.00
N GLY A 404 4.08 1.72 18.98
CA GLY A 404 2.77 1.22 19.19
C GLY A 404 2.77 -0.25 19.56
N PRO A 405 1.62 -0.78 19.97
CA PRO A 405 1.42 -2.20 20.18
C PRO A 405 1.69 -3.05 18.95
N SER A 406 1.88 -2.48 17.74
CA SER A 406 2.21 -3.27 16.56
C SER A 406 3.50 -4.07 16.71
N SER A 407 4.49 -3.59 17.48
CA SER A 407 5.68 -4.38 17.84
C SER A 407 5.40 -5.45 18.91
N GLN A 408 4.31 -5.33 19.65
CA GLN A 408 3.84 -6.30 20.64
C GLN A 408 2.85 -7.32 20.05
N GLU A 409 2.36 -7.04 18.85
CA GLU A 409 1.54 -8.00 18.13
C GLU A 409 2.35 -9.23 17.72
N ARG A 410 1.64 -10.37 17.66
CA ARG A 410 2.27 -11.64 17.32
C ARG A 410 2.19 -11.92 15.83
N LEU A 411 3.28 -12.40 15.28
CA LEU A 411 3.36 -12.87 13.91
C LEU A 411 2.39 -14.04 13.72
N ARG A 412 1.52 -13.93 12.71
CA ARG A 412 0.49 -14.93 12.37
C ARG A 412 0.95 -15.75 11.18
N LEU A 413 0.78 -17.08 11.26
CA LEU A 413 1.05 -17.98 10.14
C LEU A 413 0.29 -17.50 8.89
N GLY A 414 0.98 -17.46 7.75
CA GLY A 414 0.41 -17.01 6.47
C GLY A 414 0.28 -15.50 6.31
N SER A 415 0.60 -14.68 7.34
CA SER A 415 0.62 -13.21 7.18
C SER A 415 1.69 -12.78 6.19
N TYR A 416 1.42 -11.67 5.50
CA TYR A 416 2.38 -11.04 4.58
C TYR A 416 3.14 -9.92 5.28
N GLN A 417 4.41 -9.79 4.92
CA GLN A 417 5.31 -8.81 5.50
C GLN A 417 6.20 -8.24 4.41
N SER A 418 6.33 -6.92 4.36
CA SER A 418 7.43 -6.31 3.67
C SER A 418 8.70 -6.42 4.52
N ILE A 419 9.72 -7.10 4.00
CA ILE A 419 11.02 -7.27 4.66
C ILE A 419 11.91 -6.09 4.28
N GLU A 420 11.55 -4.93 4.82
CA GLU A 420 12.27 -3.67 4.61
C GLU A 420 13.38 -3.50 5.65
N LEU A 421 14.60 -3.28 5.17
CA LEU A 421 15.78 -3.15 6.01
C LEU A 421 16.95 -2.55 5.24
N ASN A 422 17.96 -2.08 5.97
CA ASN A 422 19.20 -1.61 5.36
C ASN A 422 20.43 -1.89 6.22
N THR A 423 21.58 -1.89 5.58
CA THR A 423 22.88 -1.88 6.25
C THR A 423 23.74 -0.73 5.79
N LYS A 424 24.64 -0.28 6.67
CA LYS A 424 25.72 0.64 6.32
C LYS A 424 27.03 -0.13 6.21
N THR A 425 27.78 0.13 5.15
CA THR A 425 29.07 -0.53 4.92
C THR A 425 30.08 0.48 4.38
N ALA A 426 31.25 0.54 4.97
CA ALA A 426 32.37 1.34 4.47
C ALA A 426 32.98 0.67 3.23
N ILE A 427 33.16 1.41 2.13
CA ILE A 427 33.60 0.90 0.85
C ILE A 427 35.08 1.27 0.63
N PRO A 428 35.99 0.28 0.64
CA PRO A 428 37.43 0.55 0.46
C PRO A 428 37.76 1.28 -0.84
N GLU A 429 37.11 0.91 -1.94
CA GLU A 429 37.29 1.53 -3.26
C GLU A 429 36.81 2.97 -3.32
N TRP A 430 36.01 3.38 -2.34
CA TRP A 430 35.50 4.74 -2.16
C TRP A 430 36.22 5.49 -1.02
N GLY A 431 37.43 5.02 -0.63
CA GLY A 431 38.24 5.63 0.43
C GLY A 431 37.65 5.48 1.83
N GLY A 432 36.86 4.44 2.06
CA GLY A 432 36.16 4.20 3.34
C GLY A 432 34.84 4.93 3.48
N GLN A 433 34.34 5.56 2.42
CA GLN A 433 32.99 6.16 2.44
C GLN A 433 31.93 5.11 2.79
N GLU A 434 31.08 5.40 3.76
CA GLU A 434 29.93 4.56 4.10
C GLU A 434 28.83 4.73 3.07
N ILE A 435 28.23 3.61 2.68
CA ILE A 435 27.03 3.57 1.86
C ILE A 435 25.90 2.82 2.56
N TYR A 436 24.68 3.10 2.14
CA TYR A 436 23.49 2.33 2.49
C TYR A 436 23.22 1.30 1.39
N VAL A 437 22.98 0.05 1.76
CA VAL A 437 22.33 -0.93 0.90
C VAL A 437 20.96 -1.22 1.50
N MET A 438 19.93 -0.79 0.80
CA MET A 438 18.53 -0.90 1.17
C MET A 438 17.90 -2.03 0.36
N ALA A 439 17.13 -2.86 1.01
CA ALA A 439 16.41 -3.95 0.36
C ALA A 439 15.02 -4.08 0.96
N GLU A 440 14.07 -4.36 0.11
CA GLU A 440 12.70 -4.66 0.47
C GLU A 440 12.12 -5.67 -0.48
N ASP A 441 11.52 -6.69 0.11
CA ASP A 441 10.92 -7.81 -0.61
C ASP A 441 9.69 -8.29 0.16
N ASP A 442 8.57 -8.47 -0.52
CA ASP A 442 7.38 -9.03 0.07
C ASP A 442 7.54 -10.52 0.35
N ALA A 443 7.11 -10.92 1.55
CA ALA A 443 7.27 -12.26 2.07
C ALA A 443 6.01 -12.74 2.80
N TYR A 444 5.89 -14.04 2.98
CA TYR A 444 4.82 -14.66 3.77
C TYR A 444 5.40 -15.56 4.86
N LEU A 445 4.75 -15.58 6.02
CA LEU A 445 5.20 -16.34 7.17
C LEU A 445 4.80 -17.81 7.07
N THR A 446 5.79 -18.70 7.24
CA THR A 446 5.62 -20.15 7.38
C THR A 446 6.04 -20.59 8.77
N ASP A 447 5.86 -21.88 9.10
CA ASP A 447 6.34 -22.45 10.38
C ASP A 447 7.86 -22.28 10.57
N ASP A 448 8.62 -22.27 9.46
CA ASP A 448 10.09 -22.19 9.46
C ASP A 448 10.64 -20.76 9.34
N GLY A 449 9.76 -19.74 9.30
CA GLY A 449 10.10 -18.33 9.09
C GLY A 449 9.51 -17.76 7.82
N TYR A 450 9.98 -16.58 7.40
CA TYR A 450 9.47 -15.94 6.19
C TYR A 450 10.05 -16.56 4.92
N LYS A 451 9.22 -16.58 3.88
CA LYS A 451 9.62 -16.93 2.51
C LYS A 451 9.22 -15.78 1.58
N PHE A 452 10.13 -15.36 0.73
CA PHE A 452 9.84 -14.37 -0.29
C PHE A 452 8.88 -14.89 -1.36
N PHE A 453 8.02 -14.02 -1.87
CA PHE A 453 7.18 -14.32 -3.04
C PHE A 453 8.01 -14.47 -4.32
N GLN A 454 9.06 -13.65 -4.47
CA GLN A 454 10.02 -13.72 -5.57
C GLN A 454 11.45 -13.80 -5.04
N PRO A 455 12.41 -14.32 -5.82
CA PRO A 455 13.80 -14.35 -5.39
C PRO A 455 14.33 -12.94 -5.06
N ARG A 456 14.93 -12.77 -3.87
CA ARG A 456 15.53 -11.51 -3.44
C ARG A 456 16.70 -11.08 -4.32
N GLN A 457 17.02 -9.80 -4.27
CA GLN A 457 18.21 -9.28 -4.91
C GLN A 457 19.48 -9.69 -4.14
N THR A 458 20.44 -10.32 -4.82
CA THR A 458 21.73 -10.75 -4.26
C THR A 458 22.92 -10.05 -4.89
N ALA A 459 22.71 -9.25 -5.93
CA ALA A 459 23.68 -8.42 -6.61
C ALA A 459 22.98 -7.17 -7.15
N PHE A 460 23.73 -6.07 -7.32
CA PHE A 460 23.20 -4.86 -7.93
C PHE A 460 22.77 -5.09 -9.39
N TYR A 461 21.66 -4.49 -9.81
CA TYR A 461 21.37 -4.39 -11.22
C TYR A 461 22.43 -3.50 -11.89
N LEU A 462 22.83 -3.82 -13.12
CA LEU A 462 23.91 -3.12 -13.80
C LEU A 462 23.36 -2.20 -14.89
N ILE A 463 23.66 -0.92 -14.77
CA ILE A 463 23.35 0.10 -15.79
C ILE A 463 24.67 0.43 -16.48
N ARG A 464 24.72 0.22 -17.80
CA ARG A 464 25.95 0.41 -18.58
C ARG A 464 26.14 1.89 -18.93
N SER A 465 27.35 2.38 -18.77
CA SER A 465 27.81 3.66 -19.35
C SER A 465 28.45 3.44 -20.71
N LYS A 466 28.22 4.36 -21.63
CA LYS A 466 28.83 4.35 -22.96
C LYS A 466 30.26 4.89 -22.90
#